data_d4d8c6196450d6989afd0f2144363d14
#
_entry.id   d4d8c6196450d6989afd0f2144363d14
#
_cell.length_a   1.000
_cell.length_b   1.000
_cell.length_c   1.000
_cell.angle_alpha   90.00
_cell.angle_beta   90.00
_cell.angle_gamma   90.00
#
_symmetry.space_group_name_H-M   'P 1'
#
loop_
_entity.id
_entity.type
_entity.pdbx_description
1 polymer ?
#
loop_
_entity_poly.entity_id
_entity_poly.type
_entity_poly.pdbx_seq_one_letter_code
_entity_poly.pdbx_strand_id
1 'polypeptide(L)'
;MRRKLVIICMAACMLCLAIGCGTGKDNNVADESTSATNNNSSAELKKTDTVSEPVAKQEVEKQNDSNLEVDEGYKNLPESEGFVFESNGDGTCDLKEIGLCKDTDIVIPEKSPEGDVVTKIDEYAFYDAEDIASIIFAGRNMEIADNAFQSCEVEKLVISGCELNIGESAFSYCDDLSSIYISNSTVNIDEYAFYDAGKNAEITIQNVSGVLDDNSFQSCAAVKLNMHRCTLELGEEVFAYSEDFETVEFSDSTVNIGSYAFYDAGDDMAVTFDNCGIDMDDNAFQSCGIVSLAINGSDTVLGKEAFAYCEDLADVVFGANNLEIGSYAFYDCTALTNVSIAAESADDNLEIIIDDSAFQSCAVQNVIIGCGNVKLGKEAFAYCEALSCVEFKGSDLKVGSDAFYDCLDELTILYKGVKYNKQSIEGAV
;
A
#
# COMPACT_ATOMS: atom_id res chain seq x y z
N MET A 1 15.28 19.48 9.50
CA MET A 1 14.68 20.83 9.62
C MET A 1 13.26 20.87 9.00
N ARG A 2 12.81 19.83 8.31
CA ARG A 2 11.44 19.70 7.75
C ARG A 2 10.41 19.17 8.77
N ARG A 3 10.82 18.35 9.74
CA ARG A 3 9.95 17.75 10.79
C ARG A 3 9.16 18.75 11.67
N LYS A 4 9.40 20.05 11.61
CA LYS A 4 8.65 21.05 12.42
C LYS A 4 7.54 21.80 11.69
N LEU A 5 7.32 21.55 10.38
CA LEU A 5 6.30 22.27 9.61
C LEU A 5 4.99 21.50 9.46
N VAL A 6 5.01 20.16 9.55
CA VAL A 6 3.83 19.30 9.35
C VAL A 6 2.86 19.34 10.52
N ILE A 7 3.34 19.52 11.76
CA ILE A 7 2.47 19.54 12.97
C ILE A 7 1.56 20.78 13.05
N ILE A 8 1.82 21.83 12.28
CA ILE A 8 1.03 23.08 12.32
C ILE A 8 -0.16 23.09 11.34
N CYS A 9 -0.16 22.24 10.32
CA CYS A 9 -1.28 22.16 9.36
C CYS A 9 -2.43 21.27 9.82
N MET A 10 -2.21 20.26 10.65
CA MET A 10 -3.30 19.36 11.11
C MET A 10 -4.30 20.04 12.07
N ALA A 11 -3.91 21.10 12.78
CA ALA A 11 -4.84 21.84 13.65
C ALA A 11 -5.79 22.78 12.89
N ALA A 12 -5.59 23.01 11.59
CA ALA A 12 -6.40 23.91 10.78
C ALA A 12 -7.52 23.22 9.99
N CYS A 13 -7.41 21.92 9.67
CA CYS A 13 -8.43 21.20 8.90
C CYS A 13 -9.64 20.73 9.73
N MET A 14 -9.49 20.49 11.04
CA MET A 14 -10.65 20.11 11.89
C MET A 14 -11.58 21.27 12.28
N LEU A 15 -11.28 22.51 11.88
CA LEU A 15 -12.12 23.70 12.26
C LEU A 15 -13.02 24.21 11.13
N CYS A 16 -13.03 23.62 9.94
CA CYS A 16 -13.83 24.10 8.79
C CYS A 16 -15.21 23.45 8.60
N LEU A 17 -15.63 22.52 9.48
CA LEU A 17 -16.94 21.84 9.35
C LEU A 17 -18.09 22.44 10.17
N ALA A 18 -17.93 23.58 10.76
CA ALA A 18 -19.01 24.22 11.52
C ALA A 18 -19.08 25.74 11.29
N ILE A 19 -19.48 26.23 10.10
CA ILE A 19 -20.24 27.47 9.98
C ILE A 19 -20.92 27.48 8.59
N GLY A 20 -22.23 27.35 8.62
CA GLY A 20 -23.09 27.47 7.45
C GLY A 20 -23.47 28.91 7.15
N CYS A 21 -23.86 29.11 5.91
CA CYS A 21 -24.76 30.12 5.37
C CYS A 21 -24.56 31.63 5.67
N GLY A 22 -24.41 32.40 4.62
CA GLY A 22 -24.70 33.87 4.68
C GLY A 22 -24.26 34.67 3.45
N THR A 23 -25.09 34.74 2.51
CA THR A 23 -25.39 35.79 1.49
C THR A 23 -24.49 37.00 1.32
N GLY A 24 -24.13 37.30 0.08
CA GLY A 24 -24.38 38.68 -0.44
C GLY A 24 -23.25 39.46 -1.09
N LYS A 25 -23.36 39.58 -2.41
CA LYS A 25 -23.21 40.80 -3.24
C LYS A 25 -21.85 41.42 -3.61
N ASP A 26 -21.66 41.37 -4.93
CA ASP A 26 -21.27 42.43 -5.89
C ASP A 26 -20.07 43.37 -5.57
N ASN A 27 -19.11 43.42 -6.50
CA ASN A 27 -18.96 44.52 -7.46
C ASN A 27 -17.67 44.41 -8.30
N ASN A 28 -17.89 44.59 -9.60
CA ASN A 28 -17.06 45.06 -10.71
C ASN A 28 -15.83 45.94 -10.41
N VAL A 29 -14.84 45.84 -11.31
CA VAL A 29 -14.32 46.84 -12.25
C VAL A 29 -13.04 46.30 -12.89
N ALA A 30 -13.04 45.95 -14.15
CA ALA A 30 -12.54 46.60 -15.36
C ALA A 30 -11.04 46.98 -15.37
N ASP A 31 -10.38 46.44 -16.34
CA ASP A 31 -9.80 46.96 -17.58
C ASP A 31 -8.30 47.33 -17.55
N GLU A 32 -7.58 46.92 -18.49
CA GLU A 32 -6.85 47.49 -19.60
C GLU A 32 -5.57 46.67 -19.99
N SER A 33 -5.64 46.04 -21.12
CA SER A 33 -4.89 46.13 -22.39
C SER A 33 -3.47 46.70 -22.39
N THR A 34 -2.56 45.98 -23.10
CA THR A 34 -1.79 46.39 -24.31
C THR A 34 -0.86 45.26 -24.73
N SER A 35 -1.03 44.68 -25.84
CA SER A 35 -0.59 44.75 -27.23
C SER A 35 0.89 44.60 -27.53
N ALA A 36 1.11 43.58 -28.42
CA ALA A 36 2.08 43.46 -29.53
C ALA A 36 3.54 43.24 -29.20
N THR A 37 4.21 42.28 -29.86
CA THR A 37 4.49 42.19 -31.31
C THR A 37 5.14 40.86 -31.70
N ASN A 38 4.82 40.43 -32.91
CA ASN A 38 5.39 39.35 -33.71
C ASN A 38 6.93 39.30 -33.75
N ASN A 39 7.46 38.06 -33.85
CA ASN A 39 8.43 37.77 -34.93
C ASN A 39 8.44 36.27 -35.29
N ASN A 40 8.17 36.03 -36.56
CA ASN A 40 8.35 34.77 -37.30
C ASN A 40 9.79 34.30 -37.31
N SER A 41 10.04 33.02 -37.12
CA SER A 41 11.03 32.31 -37.92
C SER A 41 10.64 30.84 -38.05
N SER A 42 10.35 30.48 -39.31
CA SER A 42 10.12 29.12 -39.80
C SER A 42 11.38 28.28 -39.68
N ALA A 43 11.28 27.13 -39.01
CA ALA A 43 12.26 26.04 -39.18
C ALA A 43 11.47 24.76 -39.43
N GLU A 44 11.77 24.15 -40.57
CA GLU A 44 11.27 22.86 -41.03
C GLU A 44 11.53 21.75 -40.00
N LEU A 45 10.48 21.09 -39.54
CA LEU A 45 10.57 19.84 -38.78
C LEU A 45 10.53 18.68 -39.77
N LYS A 46 11.68 18.00 -39.88
CA LYS A 46 11.78 16.67 -40.48
C LYS A 46 10.97 15.69 -39.63
N LYS A 47 10.01 15.02 -40.28
CA LYS A 47 9.36 13.81 -39.76
C LYS A 47 10.45 12.76 -39.50
N THR A 48 10.58 12.32 -38.26
CA THR A 48 11.11 11.01 -37.92
C THR A 48 9.99 10.24 -37.24
N ASP A 49 9.41 9.32 -37.98
CA ASP A 49 8.56 8.27 -37.43
C ASP A 49 9.45 7.41 -36.52
N THR A 50 9.24 7.51 -35.22
CA THR A 50 9.63 6.48 -34.26
C THR A 50 8.36 6.02 -33.57
N VAL A 51 7.83 4.92 -34.12
CA VAL A 51 6.91 4.04 -33.40
C VAL A 51 7.70 3.54 -32.19
N SER A 52 7.30 3.95 -31.01
CA SER A 52 7.75 3.32 -29.77
C SER A 52 7.16 1.92 -29.75
N GLU A 53 8.02 0.91 -29.83
CA GLU A 53 7.66 -0.47 -29.56
C GLU A 53 7.08 -0.59 -28.16
N PRO A 54 6.07 -1.46 -27.95
CA PRO A 54 5.54 -1.72 -26.61
C PRO A 54 6.67 -2.24 -25.71
N VAL A 55 6.70 -1.73 -24.49
CA VAL A 55 7.64 -2.12 -23.43
C VAL A 55 7.73 -3.64 -23.41
N ALA A 56 8.92 -4.14 -23.75
CA ALA A 56 9.21 -5.55 -23.78
C ALA A 56 8.89 -6.15 -22.40
N LYS A 57 8.18 -7.29 -22.43
CA LYS A 57 8.00 -8.18 -21.29
C LYS A 57 9.34 -8.28 -20.55
N GLN A 58 9.44 -7.64 -19.39
CA GLN A 58 10.38 -8.11 -18.40
C GLN A 58 9.87 -9.51 -18.02
N GLU A 59 10.59 -10.53 -18.44
CA GLU A 59 10.45 -11.86 -17.87
C GLU A 59 10.67 -11.67 -16.37
N VAL A 60 9.60 -11.81 -15.60
CA VAL A 60 9.70 -12.04 -14.16
C VAL A 60 10.49 -13.32 -14.04
N GLU A 61 11.78 -13.20 -13.78
CA GLU A 61 12.59 -14.32 -13.37
C GLU A 61 11.85 -14.93 -12.19
N LYS A 62 11.38 -16.18 -12.35
CA LYS A 62 10.89 -16.98 -11.24
C LYS A 62 12.03 -16.99 -10.22
N GLN A 63 11.91 -16.14 -9.21
CA GLN A 63 12.74 -16.25 -8.03
C GLN A 63 12.54 -17.67 -7.51
N ASN A 64 13.58 -18.46 -7.65
CA ASN A 64 13.63 -19.82 -7.14
C ASN A 64 13.28 -19.78 -5.65
N ASP A 65 12.59 -20.80 -5.19
CA ASP A 65 12.28 -21.15 -3.79
C ASP A 65 13.53 -21.26 -2.86
N SER A 66 14.56 -20.45 -3.07
CA SER A 66 15.79 -20.44 -2.27
C SER A 66 15.57 -19.91 -0.84
N ASN A 67 14.42 -19.29 -0.56
CA ASN A 67 14.12 -18.78 0.78
C ASN A 67 13.66 -19.87 1.76
N LEU A 68 13.31 -21.06 1.30
CA LEU A 68 13.05 -22.22 2.18
C LEU A 68 14.31 -22.70 2.95
N GLU A 69 15.52 -22.40 2.45
CA GLU A 69 16.77 -22.74 3.14
C GLU A 69 17.11 -21.80 4.31
N VAL A 70 16.52 -20.58 4.33
CA VAL A 70 16.81 -19.59 5.38
C VAL A 70 16.24 -20.02 6.74
N ASP A 71 15.03 -20.62 6.76
CA ASP A 71 14.35 -21.04 7.99
C ASP A 71 15.05 -22.15 8.76
N GLU A 72 15.71 -23.06 8.08
CA GLU A 72 16.44 -24.18 8.73
C GLU A 72 17.68 -23.66 9.49
N GLY A 73 18.23 -22.50 9.09
CA GLY A 73 19.39 -21.90 9.73
C GLY A 73 19.11 -21.41 11.16
N TYR A 74 17.92 -20.90 11.42
CA TYR A 74 17.59 -20.32 12.73
C TYR A 74 17.19 -21.36 13.78
N LYS A 75 16.64 -22.51 13.39
CA LYS A 75 16.16 -23.57 14.31
C LYS A 75 17.24 -24.23 15.16
N ASN A 76 18.50 -24.16 14.75
CA ASN A 76 19.61 -24.84 15.37
C ASN A 76 20.63 -23.90 16.00
N LEU A 77 20.32 -22.62 16.14
CA LEU A 77 21.18 -21.68 16.84
C LEU A 77 21.23 -22.00 18.34
N PRO A 78 22.38 -21.81 19.00
CA PRO A 78 22.45 -21.93 20.45
C PRO A 78 21.58 -20.84 21.09
N GLU A 79 20.82 -21.24 22.09
CA GLU A 79 20.03 -20.35 22.90
C GLU A 79 20.94 -19.41 23.73
N SER A 80 20.53 -18.14 23.86
CA SER A 80 21.26 -17.17 24.68
C SER A 80 21.03 -17.42 26.17
N GLU A 81 22.05 -17.08 26.95
CA GLU A 81 22.05 -17.29 28.41
C GLU A 81 22.19 -15.93 29.15
N GLY A 82 21.84 -15.95 30.44
CA GLY A 82 22.05 -14.79 31.32
C GLY A 82 20.83 -13.95 31.60
N PHE A 83 19.68 -14.30 31.04
CA PHE A 83 18.40 -13.63 31.28
C PHE A 83 17.90 -13.84 32.72
N VAL A 84 17.04 -12.94 33.17
CA VAL A 84 16.30 -13.06 34.42
C VAL A 84 14.91 -13.62 34.15
N PHE A 85 14.52 -14.67 34.85
CA PHE A 85 13.22 -15.32 34.72
C PHE A 85 12.43 -15.27 36.03
N GLU A 86 11.11 -15.23 35.92
CA GLU A 86 10.17 -15.40 37.03
C GLU A 86 9.27 -16.60 36.76
N SER A 87 9.30 -17.60 37.68
CA SER A 87 8.47 -18.80 37.54
C SER A 87 7.02 -18.50 37.85
N ASN A 88 6.09 -18.99 37.00
CA ASN A 88 4.64 -18.89 37.22
C ASN A 88 4.11 -19.99 38.17
N GLY A 89 4.97 -20.96 38.57
CA GLY A 89 4.64 -22.02 39.52
C GLY A 89 3.85 -23.19 38.92
N ASP A 90 3.65 -23.21 37.61
CA ASP A 90 2.92 -24.22 36.85
C ASP A 90 3.80 -24.95 35.82
N GLY A 91 5.11 -24.68 35.84
CA GLY A 91 6.08 -25.20 34.88
C GLY A 91 6.32 -24.25 33.71
N THR A 92 5.79 -23.02 33.77
CA THR A 92 6.10 -21.96 32.84
C THR A 92 6.78 -20.79 33.55
N CYS A 93 7.42 -19.91 32.79
CA CYS A 93 8.07 -18.71 33.31
C CYS A 93 8.00 -17.55 32.31
N ASP A 94 8.16 -16.33 32.85
CA ASP A 94 8.31 -15.11 32.10
C ASP A 94 9.77 -14.67 32.09
N LEU A 95 10.26 -14.19 30.91
CA LEU A 95 11.56 -13.55 30.78
C LEU A 95 11.38 -12.08 31.21
N LYS A 96 11.97 -11.71 32.34
CA LYS A 96 11.76 -10.40 32.99
C LYS A 96 12.74 -9.32 32.56
N GLU A 97 14.00 -9.69 32.32
CA GLU A 97 15.06 -8.74 32.01
C GLU A 97 16.16 -9.41 31.16
N ILE A 98 16.83 -8.66 30.32
CA ILE A 98 18.04 -9.08 29.59
C ILE A 98 19.17 -9.57 30.54
N GLY A 99 19.19 -9.05 31.76
CA GLY A 99 20.06 -9.50 32.85
C GLY A 99 21.55 -9.38 32.54
N LEU A 100 22.26 -10.53 32.53
CA LEU A 100 23.72 -10.61 32.25
C LEU A 100 24.01 -11.16 30.84
N CYS A 101 23.00 -11.28 29.98
CA CYS A 101 23.20 -11.66 28.58
C CYS A 101 24.19 -10.71 27.92
N LYS A 102 25.11 -11.25 27.12
CA LYS A 102 26.15 -10.50 26.40
C LYS A 102 26.17 -10.82 24.92
N ASP A 103 25.23 -11.65 24.50
CA ASP A 103 25.11 -12.00 23.09
C ASP A 103 24.57 -10.78 22.34
N THR A 104 25.14 -10.49 21.19
CA THR A 104 24.61 -9.49 20.26
C THR A 104 23.54 -10.11 19.37
N ASP A 105 23.66 -11.41 19.05
CA ASP A 105 22.64 -12.20 18.39
C ASP A 105 21.87 -12.97 19.45
N ILE A 106 20.71 -12.45 19.84
CA ILE A 106 19.91 -12.99 20.92
C ILE A 106 18.95 -14.05 20.36
N VAL A 107 19.11 -15.29 20.82
CA VAL A 107 18.17 -16.38 20.57
C VAL A 107 17.37 -16.64 21.84
N ILE A 108 16.08 -16.35 21.80
CA ILE A 108 15.20 -16.52 22.95
C ILE A 108 15.14 -18.02 23.34
N PRO A 109 15.45 -18.41 24.59
CA PRO A 109 15.49 -19.80 25.00
C PRO A 109 14.09 -20.42 25.15
N GLU A 110 14.01 -21.75 24.96
CA GLU A 110 12.75 -22.48 25.20
C GLU A 110 12.44 -22.60 26.70
N LYS A 111 13.50 -22.66 27.53
CA LYS A 111 13.34 -22.88 28.96
C LYS A 111 14.28 -22.04 29.79
N SER A 112 13.83 -21.70 31.00
CA SER A 112 14.72 -21.17 32.02
C SER A 112 15.77 -22.19 32.48
N PRO A 113 16.83 -21.72 33.17
CA PRO A 113 17.80 -22.65 33.79
C PRO A 113 17.18 -23.64 34.77
N GLU A 114 16.07 -23.33 35.39
CA GLU A 114 15.29 -24.16 36.28
C GLU A 114 14.44 -25.21 35.57
N GLY A 115 14.26 -25.05 34.25
CA GLY A 115 13.54 -25.97 33.36
C GLY A 115 12.07 -25.59 33.07
N ASP A 116 11.61 -24.44 33.55
CA ASP A 116 10.30 -23.91 33.21
C ASP A 116 10.26 -23.38 31.76
N VAL A 117 9.17 -23.61 31.07
CA VAL A 117 8.99 -23.18 29.67
C VAL A 117 8.79 -21.65 29.61
N VAL A 118 9.55 -20.96 28.78
CA VAL A 118 9.38 -19.51 28.56
C VAL A 118 8.14 -19.28 27.70
N THR A 119 7.14 -18.63 28.26
CA THR A 119 5.85 -18.36 27.59
C THR A 119 5.59 -16.88 27.35
N LYS A 120 6.38 -16.02 27.99
CA LYS A 120 6.22 -14.56 27.87
C LYS A 120 7.55 -13.83 27.99
N ILE A 121 7.71 -12.78 27.22
CA ILE A 121 8.67 -11.69 27.47
C ILE A 121 7.89 -10.57 28.12
N ASP A 122 8.31 -10.16 29.32
CA ASP A 122 7.58 -9.22 30.14
C ASP A 122 7.76 -7.78 29.67
N GLU A 123 6.88 -6.89 30.16
CA GLU A 123 6.95 -5.47 29.91
C GLU A 123 8.35 -4.91 30.22
N TYR A 124 8.89 -4.11 29.28
CA TYR A 124 10.20 -3.46 29.41
C TYR A 124 11.40 -4.40 29.59
N ALA A 125 11.27 -5.71 29.32
CA ALA A 125 12.34 -6.69 29.52
C ALA A 125 13.64 -6.36 28.75
N PHE A 126 13.53 -5.68 27.60
CA PHE A 126 14.63 -5.21 26.76
C PHE A 126 14.53 -3.70 26.49
N TYR A 127 13.85 -2.96 27.36
CA TYR A 127 13.70 -1.50 27.20
C TYR A 127 15.07 -0.81 27.17
N ASP A 128 15.29 0.05 26.17
CA ASP A 128 16.52 0.82 26.00
C ASP A 128 17.80 -0.07 26.00
N ALA A 129 17.66 -1.33 25.55
CA ALA A 129 18.79 -2.26 25.45
C ALA A 129 19.66 -1.90 24.24
N GLU A 130 20.98 -1.83 24.47
CA GLU A 130 21.98 -1.37 23.49
C GLU A 130 22.75 -2.57 22.89
N ASP A 131 23.39 -2.35 21.73
CA ASP A 131 24.34 -3.28 21.07
C ASP A 131 23.71 -4.63 20.65
N ILE A 132 22.44 -4.67 20.22
CA ILE A 132 21.76 -5.90 19.78
C ILE A 132 21.74 -5.97 18.24
N ALA A 133 22.52 -6.88 17.67
CA ALA A 133 22.55 -7.10 16.23
C ALA A 133 21.29 -7.85 15.74
N SER A 134 20.80 -8.85 16.51
CA SER A 134 19.56 -9.54 16.15
C SER A 134 18.82 -10.12 17.34
N ILE A 135 17.48 -10.20 17.20
CA ILE A 135 16.61 -10.97 18.09
C ILE A 135 15.91 -12.04 17.27
N ILE A 136 16.01 -13.28 17.73
CA ILE A 136 15.56 -14.46 16.99
C ILE A 136 14.56 -15.27 17.80
N PHE A 137 13.35 -15.42 17.25
CA PHE A 137 12.31 -16.30 17.70
C PHE A 137 12.19 -17.46 16.69
N ALA A 138 12.54 -18.67 17.08
CA ALA A 138 12.49 -19.82 16.20
C ALA A 138 11.74 -20.99 16.84
N GLY A 139 10.57 -21.35 16.28
CA GLY A 139 9.73 -22.44 16.76
C GLY A 139 9.17 -22.20 18.16
N ARG A 140 8.82 -20.96 18.50
CA ARG A 140 8.32 -20.56 19.83
C ARG A 140 6.86 -20.12 19.76
N ASN A 141 6.10 -20.49 20.80
CA ASN A 141 4.75 -19.98 21.01
C ASN A 141 4.79 -19.17 22.29
N MET A 142 4.65 -17.85 22.17
CA MET A 142 4.77 -16.98 23.35
C MET A 142 4.07 -15.64 23.12
N GLU A 143 3.99 -14.87 24.19
CA GLU A 143 3.57 -13.48 24.24
C GLU A 143 4.79 -12.57 24.39
N ILE A 144 4.84 -11.51 23.62
CA ILE A 144 5.71 -10.36 23.84
C ILE A 144 4.83 -9.29 24.42
N ALA A 145 5.04 -8.91 25.68
CA ALA A 145 4.22 -7.94 26.34
C ALA A 145 4.41 -6.52 25.80
N ASP A 146 3.52 -5.62 26.22
CA ASP A 146 3.58 -4.21 25.86
C ASP A 146 4.93 -3.59 26.20
N ASN A 147 5.48 -2.77 25.28
CA ASN A 147 6.74 -2.08 25.47
C ASN A 147 7.98 -2.96 25.73
N ALA A 148 7.90 -4.28 25.52
CA ALA A 148 8.96 -5.23 25.91
C ALA A 148 10.34 -4.90 25.32
N PHE A 149 10.40 -4.39 24.09
CA PHE A 149 11.61 -3.97 23.37
C PHE A 149 11.58 -2.48 22.99
N GLN A 150 10.74 -1.68 23.63
CA GLN A 150 10.62 -0.26 23.30
C GLN A 150 11.99 0.44 23.37
N SER A 151 12.33 1.23 22.35
CA SER A 151 13.62 1.94 22.22
C SER A 151 14.85 1.03 22.22
N CYS A 152 14.70 -0.26 21.94
CA CYS A 152 15.82 -1.20 21.85
C CYS A 152 16.64 -0.94 20.57
N GLU A 153 17.99 -0.89 20.69
CA GLU A 153 18.92 -0.74 19.56
C GLU A 153 19.11 -2.07 18.81
N VAL A 154 18.01 -2.67 18.35
CA VAL A 154 18.05 -3.92 17.58
C VAL A 154 18.12 -3.63 16.08
N GLU A 155 19.08 -4.27 15.37
CA GLU A 155 19.22 -4.09 13.94
C GLU A 155 18.32 -5.07 13.13
N LYS A 156 18.08 -6.27 13.66
CA LYS A 156 17.33 -7.31 12.95
C LYS A 156 16.38 -8.10 13.85
N LEU A 157 15.13 -8.25 13.40
CA LEU A 157 14.14 -9.12 14.01
C LEU A 157 13.85 -10.33 13.11
N VAL A 158 13.93 -11.55 13.67
CA VAL A 158 13.60 -12.81 12.98
C VAL A 158 12.55 -13.57 13.77
N ILE A 159 11.43 -13.88 13.11
CA ILE A 159 10.34 -14.70 13.63
C ILE A 159 10.11 -15.84 12.64
N SER A 160 10.38 -17.09 13.05
CA SER A 160 10.26 -18.24 12.16
C SER A 160 9.62 -19.45 12.82
N GLY A 161 8.52 -19.94 12.25
CA GLY A 161 7.79 -21.12 12.74
C GLY A 161 7.15 -20.92 14.11
N CYS A 162 6.64 -19.71 14.39
CA CYS A 162 6.13 -19.29 15.68
C CYS A 162 4.62 -19.07 15.67
N GLU A 163 4.03 -19.09 16.86
CA GLU A 163 2.74 -18.47 17.15
C GLU A 163 3.00 -17.38 18.19
N LEU A 164 2.95 -16.11 17.77
CA LEU A 164 3.34 -14.97 18.58
C LEU A 164 2.22 -13.94 18.64
N ASN A 165 1.99 -13.41 19.86
CA ASN A 165 1.29 -12.16 20.07
C ASN A 165 2.33 -11.10 20.47
N ILE A 166 2.36 -9.99 19.74
CA ILE A 166 3.27 -8.87 19.97
C ILE A 166 2.43 -7.71 20.47
N GLY A 167 2.62 -7.33 21.73
CA GLY A 167 1.81 -6.35 22.44
C GLY A 167 2.00 -4.92 21.98
N GLU A 168 1.20 -4.02 22.54
CA GLU A 168 1.19 -2.59 22.23
C GLU A 168 2.57 -1.96 22.42
N SER A 169 3.02 -1.21 21.40
CA SER A 169 4.30 -0.51 21.44
C SER A 169 5.53 -1.39 21.69
N ALA A 170 5.45 -2.72 21.49
CA ALA A 170 6.50 -3.65 21.90
C ALA A 170 7.87 -3.38 21.27
N PHE A 171 7.93 -2.91 20.02
CA PHE A 171 9.14 -2.52 19.29
C PHE A 171 9.10 -1.05 18.85
N SER A 172 8.27 -0.21 19.48
CA SER A 172 8.20 1.20 19.13
C SER A 172 9.54 1.90 19.39
N TYR A 173 9.90 2.84 18.50
CA TYR A 173 11.16 3.59 18.58
C TYR A 173 12.44 2.74 18.53
N CYS A 174 12.37 1.55 17.92
CA CYS A 174 13.57 0.76 17.61
C CYS A 174 14.25 1.35 16.35
N ASP A 175 14.92 2.50 16.51
CA ASP A 175 15.42 3.33 15.41
C ASP A 175 16.48 2.64 14.52
N ASP A 176 17.20 1.63 15.02
CA ASP A 176 18.24 0.94 14.27
C ASP A 176 17.73 -0.30 13.51
N LEU A 177 16.44 -0.62 13.62
CA LEU A 177 15.84 -1.80 13.00
C LEU A 177 15.87 -1.67 11.47
N SER A 178 16.73 -2.44 10.82
CA SER A 178 16.94 -2.44 9.37
C SER A 178 16.35 -3.64 8.66
N SER A 179 15.93 -4.68 9.39
CA SER A 179 15.35 -5.88 8.81
C SER A 179 14.33 -6.53 9.75
N ILE A 180 13.13 -6.78 9.23
CA ILE A 180 12.09 -7.57 9.88
C ILE A 180 11.79 -8.75 8.97
N TYR A 181 12.04 -9.97 9.45
CA TYR A 181 11.77 -11.20 8.72
C TYR A 181 10.82 -12.09 9.52
N ILE A 182 9.61 -12.30 8.99
CA ILE A 182 8.58 -13.15 9.61
C ILE A 182 8.23 -14.27 8.62
N SER A 183 8.36 -15.52 9.05
CA SER A 183 8.10 -16.66 8.17
C SER A 183 7.42 -17.84 8.87
N ASN A 184 6.58 -18.57 8.10
CA ASN A 184 5.95 -19.83 8.54
C ASN A 184 5.29 -19.72 9.92
N SER A 185 4.66 -18.59 10.21
CA SER A 185 4.20 -18.20 11.54
C SER A 185 2.73 -17.78 11.54
N THR A 186 2.15 -17.79 12.73
CA THR A 186 0.92 -17.05 13.01
C THR A 186 1.27 -15.91 13.94
N VAL A 187 0.95 -14.67 13.55
CA VAL A 187 1.29 -13.49 14.34
C VAL A 187 0.08 -12.58 14.52
N ASN A 188 -0.08 -12.06 15.73
CA ASN A 188 -0.95 -10.93 16.00
C ASN A 188 -0.05 -9.80 16.52
N ILE A 189 -0.09 -8.68 15.86
CA ILE A 189 0.74 -7.51 16.16
C ILE A 189 -0.21 -6.40 16.54
N ASP A 190 -0.17 -6.02 17.83
CA ASP A 190 -1.09 -5.05 18.41
C ASP A 190 -0.75 -3.59 18.01
N GLU A 191 -1.60 -2.65 18.43
CA GLU A 191 -1.49 -1.23 18.12
C GLU A 191 -0.09 -0.67 18.42
N TYR A 192 0.44 0.16 17.51
CA TYR A 192 1.74 0.85 17.68
C TYR A 192 2.94 -0.05 17.91
N ALA A 193 2.85 -1.38 17.73
CA ALA A 193 3.92 -2.32 18.07
C ALA A 193 5.28 -1.95 17.43
N PHE A 194 5.29 -1.40 16.21
CA PHE A 194 6.47 -0.92 15.49
C PHE A 194 6.37 0.57 15.14
N TYR A 195 5.68 1.36 15.97
CA TYR A 195 5.51 2.79 15.75
C TYR A 195 6.86 3.53 15.74
N ASP A 196 7.07 4.38 14.73
CA ASP A 196 8.30 5.17 14.54
C ASP A 196 9.58 4.31 14.62
N ALA A 197 9.50 3.04 14.17
CA ALA A 197 10.61 2.09 14.18
C ALA A 197 11.29 2.00 12.81
N GLY A 198 12.57 1.66 12.82
CA GLY A 198 13.33 1.31 11.63
C GLY A 198 14.26 2.39 11.11
N LYS A 199 15.17 1.91 10.23
CA LYS A 199 16.17 2.72 9.53
C LYS A 199 16.43 2.08 8.17
N ASN A 200 15.75 2.57 7.14
CA ASN A 200 15.73 1.94 5.82
C ASN A 200 15.36 0.45 5.92
N ALA A 201 14.35 0.13 6.71
CA ALA A 201 14.02 -1.24 7.05
C ALA A 201 13.45 -2.00 5.83
N GLU A 202 13.88 -3.25 5.66
CA GLU A 202 13.25 -4.20 4.75
C GLU A 202 12.34 -5.13 5.56
N ILE A 203 11.03 -5.10 5.28
CA ILE A 203 10.04 -5.96 5.91
C ILE A 203 9.69 -7.09 4.95
N THR A 204 9.98 -8.33 5.35
CA THR A 204 9.62 -9.54 4.60
C THR A 204 8.74 -10.43 5.45
N ILE A 205 7.52 -10.70 4.96
CA ILE A 205 6.53 -11.56 5.61
C ILE A 205 6.18 -12.68 4.64
N GLN A 206 6.47 -13.93 5.01
CA GLN A 206 6.33 -15.07 4.11
C GLN A 206 5.62 -16.25 4.75
N ASN A 207 4.56 -16.75 4.11
CA ASN A 207 3.78 -17.90 4.62
C ASN A 207 3.29 -17.65 6.05
N VAL A 208 2.66 -16.50 6.26
CA VAL A 208 2.18 -15.99 7.55
C VAL A 208 0.68 -15.78 7.52
N SER A 209 0.03 -16.06 8.65
CA SER A 209 -1.37 -15.69 8.89
C SER A 209 -1.51 -14.88 10.18
N GLY A 210 -2.54 -14.04 10.26
CA GLY A 210 -2.82 -13.27 11.47
C GLY A 210 -3.28 -11.85 11.18
N VAL A 211 -3.04 -10.98 12.15
CA VAL A 211 -3.50 -9.59 12.14
C VAL A 211 -2.30 -8.65 12.40
N LEU A 212 -2.20 -7.61 11.61
CA LEU A 212 -1.42 -6.41 11.91
C LEU A 212 -2.45 -5.35 12.28
N ASP A 213 -2.59 -5.07 13.58
CA ASP A 213 -3.65 -4.23 14.13
C ASP A 213 -3.43 -2.74 13.81
N ASP A 214 -4.36 -1.90 14.20
CA ASP A 214 -4.37 -0.48 13.88
C ASP A 214 -3.05 0.21 14.26
N ASN A 215 -2.52 1.05 13.37
CA ASN A 215 -1.29 1.81 13.59
C ASN A 215 -0.03 0.96 13.88
N SER A 216 -0.06 -0.36 13.76
CA SER A 216 1.01 -1.24 14.26
C SER A 216 2.39 -0.94 13.67
N PHE A 217 2.49 -0.42 12.46
CA PHE A 217 3.72 0.04 11.77
C PHE A 217 3.65 1.51 11.36
N GLN A 218 2.80 2.31 11.99
CA GLN A 218 2.63 3.72 11.64
C GLN A 218 3.96 4.48 11.76
N SER A 219 4.25 5.34 10.78
CA SER A 219 5.49 6.12 10.70
C SER A 219 6.79 5.30 10.71
N CYS A 220 6.75 4.00 10.36
CA CYS A 220 7.96 3.19 10.28
C CYS A 220 8.85 3.65 9.11
N ALA A 221 10.18 3.66 9.32
CA ALA A 221 11.15 4.02 8.29
C ALA A 221 11.51 2.79 7.43
N ALA A 222 10.51 2.14 6.83
CA ALA A 222 10.69 1.00 5.96
C ALA A 222 10.79 1.46 4.50
N VAL A 223 11.76 0.93 3.76
CA VAL A 223 11.94 1.18 2.32
C VAL A 223 11.29 0.12 1.47
N LYS A 224 11.10 -1.07 2.02
CA LYS A 224 10.51 -2.20 1.30
C LYS A 224 9.59 -3.02 2.18
N LEU A 225 8.41 -3.34 1.63
CA LEU A 225 7.49 -4.33 2.17
C LEU A 225 7.28 -5.44 1.14
N ASN A 226 7.52 -6.68 1.54
CA ASN A 226 7.28 -7.86 0.72
C ASN A 226 6.44 -8.88 1.50
N MET A 227 5.22 -9.15 1.03
CA MET A 227 4.31 -10.15 1.59
C MET A 227 4.07 -11.26 0.58
N HIS A 228 4.48 -12.49 0.92
CA HIS A 228 4.37 -13.64 0.03
C HIS A 228 3.65 -14.82 0.70
N ARG A 229 2.61 -15.37 0.05
CA ARG A 229 1.79 -16.48 0.56
C ARG A 229 1.21 -16.22 1.95
N CYS A 230 0.71 -15.01 2.15
CA CYS A 230 0.14 -14.59 3.41
C CYS A 230 -1.40 -14.63 3.40
N THR A 231 -1.96 -14.76 4.59
CA THR A 231 -3.38 -14.53 4.85
C THR A 231 -3.45 -13.56 6.03
N LEU A 232 -3.56 -12.27 5.74
CA LEU A 232 -3.41 -11.21 6.72
C LEU A 232 -4.58 -10.23 6.67
N GLU A 233 -4.92 -9.73 7.84
CA GLU A 233 -5.75 -8.56 8.06
C GLU A 233 -4.84 -7.40 8.47
N LEU A 234 -4.87 -6.31 7.71
CA LEU A 234 -4.15 -5.09 7.97
C LEU A 234 -5.16 -4.06 8.52
N GLY A 235 -4.92 -3.57 9.71
CA GLY A 235 -5.77 -2.63 10.43
C GLY A 235 -5.79 -1.22 9.83
N GLU A 236 -6.50 -0.32 10.49
CA GLU A 236 -6.57 1.10 10.14
C GLU A 236 -5.19 1.76 10.36
N GLU A 237 -4.75 2.59 9.40
CA GLU A 237 -3.48 3.33 9.47
C GLU A 237 -2.23 2.48 9.73
N VAL A 238 -2.24 1.18 9.43
CA VAL A 238 -1.17 0.24 9.79
C VAL A 238 0.22 0.69 9.33
N PHE A 239 0.37 1.23 8.12
CA PHE A 239 1.61 1.79 7.54
C PHE A 239 1.47 3.28 7.20
N ALA A 240 0.49 3.98 7.77
CA ALA A 240 0.31 5.40 7.50
C ALA A 240 1.55 6.22 7.88
N TYR A 241 1.83 7.26 7.09
CA TYR A 241 2.98 8.16 7.28
C TYR A 241 4.36 7.49 7.21
N SER A 242 4.45 6.31 6.60
CA SER A 242 5.71 5.62 6.33
C SER A 242 6.31 6.16 5.02
N GLU A 243 6.92 7.36 5.08
CA GLU A 243 7.32 8.17 3.93
C GLU A 243 8.47 7.55 3.09
N ASP A 244 9.23 6.59 3.64
CA ASP A 244 10.44 6.06 3.01
C ASP A 244 10.18 4.88 2.05
N PHE A 245 8.93 4.38 1.92
CA PHE A 245 8.65 3.26 1.03
C PHE A 245 8.99 3.54 -0.43
N GLU A 246 9.84 2.68 -1.00
CA GLU A 246 10.16 2.62 -2.43
C GLU A 246 9.35 1.51 -3.14
N THR A 247 9.13 0.36 -2.45
CA THR A 247 8.38 -0.77 -3.01
C THR A 247 7.47 -1.44 -1.98
N VAL A 248 6.24 -1.74 -2.42
CA VAL A 248 5.26 -2.54 -1.67
C VAL A 248 4.77 -3.66 -2.59
N GLU A 249 5.12 -4.89 -2.24
CA GLU A 249 4.84 -6.07 -3.06
C GLU A 249 4.04 -7.11 -2.29
N PHE A 250 2.89 -7.51 -2.83
CA PHE A 250 2.09 -8.64 -2.36
C PHE A 250 2.06 -9.72 -3.44
N SER A 251 2.29 -10.96 -3.06
CA SER A 251 2.24 -12.06 -4.02
C SER A 251 1.65 -13.34 -3.41
N ASP A 252 0.85 -14.07 -4.21
CA ASP A 252 0.18 -15.32 -3.82
C ASP A 252 -0.59 -15.22 -2.49
N SER A 253 -1.13 -14.06 -2.15
CA SER A 253 -1.64 -13.72 -0.81
C SER A 253 -3.13 -13.38 -0.84
N THR A 254 -3.78 -13.51 0.33
CA THR A 254 -5.11 -12.96 0.58
C THR A 254 -4.97 -11.91 1.68
N VAL A 255 -5.30 -10.66 1.37
CA VAL A 255 -5.08 -9.54 2.27
C VAL A 255 -6.31 -8.65 2.29
N ASN A 256 -6.82 -8.42 3.49
CA ASN A 256 -7.79 -7.36 3.74
C ASN A 256 -7.00 -6.13 4.19
N ILE A 257 -7.20 -5.02 3.52
CA ILE A 257 -6.43 -3.78 3.75
C ILE A 257 -7.39 -2.74 4.33
N GLY A 258 -7.18 -2.39 5.59
CA GLY A 258 -8.03 -1.48 6.33
C GLY A 258 -7.97 -0.03 5.85
N SER A 259 -8.89 0.77 6.35
CA SER A 259 -9.00 2.19 6.00
C SER A 259 -7.71 2.93 6.34
N TYR A 260 -7.27 3.82 5.43
CA TYR A 260 -6.04 4.60 5.61
C TYR A 260 -4.76 3.78 5.83
N ALA A 261 -4.75 2.47 5.56
CA ALA A 261 -3.64 1.56 5.90
C ALA A 261 -2.26 2.05 5.42
N PHE A 262 -2.19 2.77 4.28
CA PHE A 262 -0.98 3.37 3.72
C PHE A 262 -1.14 4.88 3.49
N TYR A 263 -2.00 5.56 4.28
CA TYR A 263 -2.24 6.99 4.10
C TYR A 263 -0.94 7.81 4.19
N ASP A 264 -0.73 8.69 3.19
CA ASP A 264 0.45 9.58 3.13
C ASP A 264 1.78 8.81 3.21
N ALA A 265 1.84 7.60 2.59
CA ALA A 265 3.01 6.73 2.59
C ALA A 265 3.79 6.82 1.27
N GLY A 266 5.12 6.67 1.36
CA GLY A 266 6.08 6.62 0.24
C GLY A 266 6.21 7.93 -0.54
N ASP A 267 7.42 8.16 -1.04
CA ASP A 267 7.75 9.16 -2.05
C ASP A 267 8.32 8.38 -3.26
N ASP A 268 7.71 8.36 -4.43
CA ASP A 268 8.13 7.55 -5.61
C ASP A 268 7.90 6.02 -5.47
N MET A 269 6.89 5.59 -4.71
CA MET A 269 6.61 4.19 -4.39
C MET A 269 6.01 3.41 -5.58
N ALA A 270 6.50 2.18 -5.81
CA ALA A 270 5.86 1.21 -6.70
C ALA A 270 5.04 0.19 -5.90
N VAL A 271 3.77 -0.02 -6.28
CA VAL A 271 2.87 -0.97 -5.62
C VAL A 271 2.46 -2.08 -6.58
N THR A 272 2.66 -3.32 -6.14
CA THR A 272 2.31 -4.50 -6.95
C THR A 272 1.56 -5.54 -6.12
N PHE A 273 0.45 -6.02 -6.69
CA PHE A 273 -0.29 -7.19 -6.21
C PHE A 273 -0.27 -8.25 -7.33
N ASP A 274 0.35 -9.40 -7.08
CA ASP A 274 0.45 -10.48 -8.06
C ASP A 274 -0.19 -11.77 -7.52
N ASN A 275 -1.24 -12.24 -8.19
CA ASN A 275 -2.03 -13.41 -7.78
C ASN A 275 -2.60 -13.28 -6.35
N CYS A 276 -3.14 -12.10 -6.02
CA CYS A 276 -3.67 -11.78 -4.69
C CYS A 276 -5.20 -11.61 -4.70
N GLY A 277 -5.87 -12.18 -3.68
CA GLY A 277 -7.22 -11.77 -3.32
C GLY A 277 -7.13 -10.50 -2.46
N ILE A 278 -7.77 -9.42 -2.93
CA ILE A 278 -7.68 -8.10 -2.30
C ILE A 278 -9.08 -7.62 -1.97
N ASP A 279 -9.30 -7.30 -0.71
CA ASP A 279 -10.41 -6.49 -0.23
C ASP A 279 -9.83 -5.26 0.45
N MET A 280 -10.09 -4.09 -0.14
CA MET A 280 -9.46 -2.84 0.26
C MET A 280 -10.54 -1.87 0.72
N ASP A 281 -10.42 -1.43 1.96
CA ASP A 281 -11.32 -0.46 2.56
C ASP A 281 -11.14 0.97 2.01
N ASP A 282 -11.98 1.88 2.47
CA ASP A 282 -11.98 3.27 2.04
C ASP A 282 -10.64 3.97 2.38
N ASN A 283 -10.14 4.79 1.46
CA ASN A 283 -8.94 5.64 1.65
C ASN A 283 -7.61 4.88 1.88
N ALA A 284 -7.55 3.56 1.66
CA ALA A 284 -6.41 2.72 2.06
C ALA A 284 -5.03 3.23 1.61
N PHE A 285 -4.90 3.79 0.39
CA PHE A 285 -3.68 4.40 -0.17
C PHE A 285 -3.89 5.88 -0.52
N GLN A 286 -4.77 6.59 0.18
CA GLN A 286 -5.03 7.99 -0.11
C GLN A 286 -3.79 8.85 0.11
N SER A 287 -3.54 9.80 -0.80
CA SER A 287 -2.42 10.75 -0.73
C SER A 287 -1.02 10.14 -0.74
N CYS A 288 -0.88 8.87 -1.20
CA CYS A 288 0.43 8.24 -1.31
C CYS A 288 1.24 8.79 -2.49
N GLY A 289 2.58 8.78 -2.33
CA GLY A 289 3.53 9.04 -3.42
C GLY A 289 3.73 7.84 -4.34
N ILE A 290 2.64 7.19 -4.79
CA ILE A 290 2.71 6.05 -5.71
C ILE A 290 2.98 6.54 -7.11
N VAL A 291 3.98 5.97 -7.81
CA VAL A 291 4.27 6.26 -9.22
C VAL A 291 3.70 5.21 -10.17
N SER A 292 3.53 3.97 -9.72
CA SER A 292 2.96 2.90 -10.52
C SER A 292 2.18 1.90 -9.66
N LEU A 293 1.03 1.45 -10.20
CA LEU A 293 0.18 0.44 -9.58
C LEU A 293 -0.09 -0.70 -10.55
N ALA A 294 0.22 -1.93 -10.14
CA ALA A 294 -0.13 -3.14 -10.89
C ALA A 294 -0.88 -4.12 -9.99
N ILE A 295 -2.08 -4.51 -10.40
CA ILE A 295 -2.91 -5.51 -9.72
C ILE A 295 -3.24 -6.64 -10.68
N ASN A 296 -2.63 -7.81 -10.48
CA ASN A 296 -2.80 -8.98 -11.33
C ASN A 296 -3.29 -10.18 -10.52
N GLY A 297 -4.16 -10.99 -11.09
CA GLY A 297 -4.51 -12.28 -10.51
C GLY A 297 -5.95 -12.41 -10.09
N SER A 298 -6.31 -12.29 -8.83
CA SER A 298 -7.63 -12.64 -8.31
C SER A 298 -8.64 -11.48 -8.35
N ASP A 299 -9.87 -11.77 -7.98
CA ASP A 299 -10.93 -10.78 -7.86
C ASP A 299 -10.49 -9.66 -6.88
N THR A 300 -10.79 -8.43 -7.24
CA THR A 300 -10.29 -7.23 -6.54
C THR A 300 -11.44 -6.28 -6.25
N VAL A 301 -11.53 -5.83 -5.01
CA VAL A 301 -12.42 -4.74 -4.58
C VAL A 301 -11.56 -3.61 -4.03
N LEU A 302 -11.72 -2.43 -4.62
CA LEU A 302 -11.12 -1.19 -4.14
C LEU A 302 -12.18 -0.32 -3.49
N GLY A 303 -11.96 0.07 -2.25
CA GLY A 303 -12.86 0.94 -1.49
C GLY A 303 -12.99 2.34 -2.08
N LYS A 304 -13.87 3.12 -1.49
CA LYS A 304 -14.06 4.52 -1.85
C LYS A 304 -12.78 5.31 -1.57
N GLU A 305 -12.39 6.17 -2.51
CA GLU A 305 -11.20 7.02 -2.37
C GLU A 305 -9.88 6.27 -2.12
N ALA A 306 -9.81 4.94 -2.41
CA ALA A 306 -8.69 4.08 -2.04
C ALA A 306 -7.31 4.59 -2.51
N PHE A 307 -7.23 5.24 -3.67
CA PHE A 307 -6.02 5.85 -4.25
C PHE A 307 -6.24 7.34 -4.61
N ALA A 308 -7.21 8.00 -3.96
CA ALA A 308 -7.46 9.41 -4.24
C ALA A 308 -6.24 10.27 -3.86
N TYR A 309 -5.99 11.32 -4.65
CA TYR A 309 -4.89 12.26 -4.44
C TYR A 309 -3.48 11.65 -4.54
N CYS A 310 -3.32 10.48 -5.20
CA CYS A 310 -2.01 9.98 -5.59
C CYS A 310 -1.50 10.79 -6.80
N GLU A 311 -0.97 11.98 -6.54
CA GLU A 311 -0.68 12.98 -7.58
C GLU A 311 0.42 12.53 -8.56
N ASP A 312 1.33 11.64 -8.14
CA ASP A 312 2.45 11.13 -8.94
C ASP A 312 2.13 9.81 -9.66
N LEU A 313 0.96 9.20 -9.42
CA LEU A 313 0.56 7.95 -10.04
C LEU A 313 0.38 8.12 -11.57
N ALA A 314 1.30 7.54 -12.35
CA ALA A 314 1.34 7.71 -13.79
C ALA A 314 0.61 6.62 -14.58
N ASP A 315 0.73 5.37 -14.14
CA ASP A 315 0.21 4.20 -14.83
C ASP A 315 -0.50 3.24 -13.87
N VAL A 316 -1.69 2.76 -14.28
CA VAL A 316 -2.47 1.76 -13.55
C VAL A 316 -2.77 0.59 -14.47
N VAL A 317 -2.44 -0.62 -14.01
CA VAL A 317 -2.68 -1.87 -14.73
C VAL A 317 -3.47 -2.84 -13.86
N PHE A 318 -4.63 -3.26 -14.33
CA PHE A 318 -5.41 -4.35 -13.76
C PHE A 318 -5.38 -5.56 -14.69
N GLY A 319 -5.08 -6.72 -14.14
CA GLY A 319 -5.10 -7.99 -14.85
C GLY A 319 -6.52 -8.48 -15.20
N ALA A 320 -6.64 -9.72 -15.63
CA ALA A 320 -7.89 -10.31 -16.10
C ALA A 320 -8.69 -10.97 -14.97
N ASN A 321 -9.38 -10.19 -14.15
CA ASN A 321 -10.22 -10.68 -13.03
C ASN A 321 -11.51 -9.86 -12.91
N ASN A 322 -12.44 -10.28 -12.04
CA ASN A 322 -13.51 -9.41 -11.60
C ASN A 322 -12.91 -8.22 -10.83
N LEU A 323 -13.41 -7.04 -11.12
CA LEU A 323 -12.86 -5.80 -10.58
C LEU A 323 -13.99 -4.86 -10.20
N GLU A 324 -13.97 -4.41 -8.96
CA GLU A 324 -14.80 -3.32 -8.49
C GLU A 324 -13.89 -2.16 -8.05
N ILE A 325 -14.04 -1.03 -8.71
CA ILE A 325 -13.35 0.22 -8.40
C ILE A 325 -14.37 1.14 -7.76
N GLY A 326 -14.22 1.41 -6.47
CA GLY A 326 -15.15 2.20 -5.69
C GLY A 326 -15.22 3.66 -6.09
N SER A 327 -16.22 4.35 -5.58
CA SER A 327 -16.44 5.77 -5.89
C SER A 327 -15.24 6.63 -5.51
N TYR A 328 -14.82 7.52 -6.41
CA TYR A 328 -13.66 8.39 -6.22
C TYR A 328 -12.32 7.66 -6.02
N ALA A 329 -12.22 6.36 -6.30
CA ALA A 329 -11.03 5.56 -5.96
C ALA A 329 -9.71 6.14 -6.50
N PHE A 330 -9.71 6.82 -7.65
CA PHE A 330 -8.55 7.51 -8.25
C PHE A 330 -8.84 9.01 -8.45
N TYR A 331 -9.62 9.61 -7.56
CA TYR A 331 -9.95 11.02 -7.66
C TYR A 331 -8.69 11.90 -7.57
N ASP A 332 -8.57 12.86 -8.51
CA ASP A 332 -7.50 13.85 -8.56
C ASP A 332 -6.07 13.25 -8.66
N CYS A 333 -5.92 12.09 -9.35
CA CYS A 333 -4.61 11.54 -9.72
C CYS A 333 -4.06 12.29 -10.93
N THR A 334 -3.40 13.42 -10.68
CA THR A 334 -3.07 14.41 -11.71
C THR A 334 -1.96 14.00 -12.69
N ALA A 335 -1.14 12.99 -12.36
CA ALA A 335 -0.16 12.39 -13.27
C ALA A 335 -0.69 11.17 -14.02
N LEU A 336 -1.87 10.61 -13.66
CA LEU A 336 -2.38 9.37 -14.23
C LEU A 336 -2.72 9.52 -15.72
N THR A 337 -1.89 8.95 -16.58
CA THR A 337 -2.04 9.09 -18.04
C THR A 337 -2.62 7.85 -18.70
N ASN A 338 -2.38 6.64 -18.16
CA ASN A 338 -2.80 5.39 -18.76
C ASN A 338 -3.54 4.51 -17.75
N VAL A 339 -4.70 3.99 -18.17
CA VAL A 339 -5.45 2.98 -17.43
C VAL A 339 -5.68 1.79 -18.35
N SER A 340 -5.20 0.62 -17.91
CA SER A 340 -5.34 -0.64 -18.64
C SER A 340 -6.03 -1.68 -17.75
N ILE A 341 -7.20 -2.16 -18.18
CA ILE A 341 -7.98 -3.15 -17.45
C ILE A 341 -8.18 -4.37 -18.33
N ALA A 342 -7.69 -5.54 -17.88
CA ALA A 342 -7.85 -6.82 -18.57
C ALA A 342 -7.56 -6.76 -20.09
N ALA A 343 -6.64 -5.89 -20.51
CA ALA A 343 -6.45 -5.50 -21.92
C ALA A 343 -6.10 -6.67 -22.84
N GLU A 344 -5.46 -7.70 -22.31
CA GLU A 344 -5.03 -8.91 -23.06
C GLU A 344 -5.92 -10.15 -22.77
N SER A 345 -6.96 -10.03 -21.96
CA SER A 345 -7.87 -11.14 -21.63
C SER A 345 -8.84 -11.41 -22.79
N ALA A 346 -9.24 -12.68 -22.92
CA ALA A 346 -10.31 -13.12 -23.83
C ALA A 346 -11.53 -13.65 -23.04
N ASP A 347 -11.60 -13.46 -21.73
CA ASP A 347 -12.73 -13.91 -20.91
C ASP A 347 -13.82 -12.84 -20.84
N ASP A 348 -14.90 -13.09 -21.59
CA ASP A 348 -16.05 -12.19 -21.64
C ASP A 348 -17.01 -12.33 -20.43
N ASN A 349 -16.72 -13.21 -19.46
CA ASN A 349 -17.57 -13.39 -18.28
C ASN A 349 -17.14 -12.54 -17.09
N LEU A 350 -16.02 -11.85 -17.19
CA LEU A 350 -15.56 -10.97 -16.12
C LEU A 350 -16.54 -9.82 -15.89
N GLU A 351 -16.70 -9.43 -14.64
CA GLU A 351 -17.47 -8.26 -14.23
C GLU A 351 -16.52 -7.14 -13.83
N ILE A 352 -16.63 -6.00 -14.52
CA ILE A 352 -15.81 -4.82 -14.28
C ILE A 352 -16.74 -3.66 -13.92
N ILE A 353 -16.70 -3.25 -12.68
CA ILE A 353 -17.49 -2.15 -12.14
C ILE A 353 -16.53 -0.99 -11.85
N ILE A 354 -16.83 0.16 -12.44
CA ILE A 354 -16.15 1.43 -12.18
C ILE A 354 -17.23 2.37 -11.65
N ASP A 355 -17.22 2.62 -10.37
CA ASP A 355 -18.27 3.37 -9.69
C ASP A 355 -18.22 4.89 -9.96
N ASP A 356 -19.11 5.63 -9.28
CA ASP A 356 -19.31 7.04 -9.49
C ASP A 356 -18.02 7.85 -9.24
N SER A 357 -17.65 8.70 -10.22
CA SER A 357 -16.48 9.59 -10.12
C SER A 357 -15.13 8.88 -9.90
N ALA A 358 -15.01 7.57 -10.16
CA ALA A 358 -13.83 6.77 -9.81
C ALA A 358 -12.51 7.32 -10.36
N PHE A 359 -12.50 7.91 -11.57
CA PHE A 359 -11.33 8.55 -12.21
C PHE A 359 -11.55 10.03 -12.46
N GLN A 360 -12.39 10.69 -11.67
CA GLN A 360 -12.68 12.11 -11.85
C GLN A 360 -11.41 12.96 -11.66
N SER A 361 -11.23 13.96 -12.52
CA SER A 361 -10.11 14.92 -12.49
C SER A 361 -8.71 14.31 -12.73
N CYS A 362 -8.63 13.14 -13.35
CA CYS A 362 -7.35 12.54 -13.73
C CYS A 362 -6.83 13.09 -15.08
N ALA A 363 -5.50 13.05 -15.28
CA ALA A 363 -4.87 13.39 -16.56
C ALA A 363 -4.93 12.27 -17.61
N VAL A 364 -5.84 11.31 -17.46
CA VAL A 364 -5.93 10.12 -18.30
C VAL A 364 -6.08 10.50 -19.77
N GLN A 365 -5.22 9.94 -20.63
CA GLN A 365 -5.24 10.15 -22.07
C GLN A 365 -5.90 8.99 -22.80
N ASN A 366 -5.64 7.75 -22.33
CA ASN A 366 -6.13 6.52 -22.94
C ASN A 366 -6.62 5.56 -21.87
N VAL A 367 -7.78 4.95 -22.14
CA VAL A 367 -8.34 3.86 -21.31
C VAL A 367 -8.58 2.65 -22.22
N ILE A 368 -8.10 1.49 -21.81
CA ILE A 368 -8.35 0.22 -22.51
C ILE A 368 -8.98 -0.75 -21.52
N ILE A 369 -10.20 -1.21 -21.83
CA ILE A 369 -10.87 -2.28 -21.10
C ILE A 369 -11.02 -3.47 -22.06
N GLY A 370 -10.21 -4.53 -21.82
CA GLY A 370 -9.98 -5.57 -22.79
C GLY A 370 -11.12 -6.57 -22.97
N CYS A 371 -11.91 -6.85 -21.92
CA CYS A 371 -12.96 -7.88 -21.94
C CYS A 371 -13.99 -7.62 -20.83
N GLY A 372 -14.93 -8.53 -20.71
CA GLY A 372 -15.90 -8.57 -19.62
C GLY A 372 -17.18 -7.75 -19.85
N ASN A 373 -18.03 -7.76 -18.84
CA ASN A 373 -19.22 -6.94 -18.73
C ASN A 373 -18.87 -5.68 -17.95
N VAL A 374 -18.93 -4.52 -18.58
CA VAL A 374 -18.44 -3.26 -18.02
C VAL A 374 -19.61 -2.41 -17.56
N LYS A 375 -19.54 -1.90 -16.35
CA LYS A 375 -20.48 -0.91 -15.80
C LYS A 375 -19.67 0.32 -15.38
N LEU A 376 -19.97 1.46 -15.99
CA LEU A 376 -19.48 2.77 -15.57
C LEU A 376 -20.56 3.47 -14.74
N GLY A 377 -20.16 3.99 -13.60
CA GLY A 377 -20.96 4.85 -12.74
C GLY A 377 -21.14 6.25 -13.32
N LYS A 378 -21.87 7.07 -12.59
CA LYS A 378 -22.06 8.48 -12.90
C LYS A 378 -20.72 9.22 -12.80
N GLU A 379 -20.43 10.08 -13.80
CA GLU A 379 -19.22 10.91 -13.77
C GLU A 379 -17.90 10.12 -13.66
N ALA A 380 -17.87 8.81 -14.00
CA ALA A 380 -16.72 7.94 -13.75
C ALA A 380 -15.38 8.48 -14.27
N PHE A 381 -15.37 9.21 -15.40
CA PHE A 381 -14.21 9.89 -16.00
C PHE A 381 -14.46 11.38 -16.21
N ALA A 382 -15.32 12.00 -15.40
CA ALA A 382 -15.60 13.43 -15.55
C ALA A 382 -14.33 14.27 -15.29
N TYR A 383 -14.23 15.41 -15.99
CA TYR A 383 -13.10 16.33 -15.89
C TYR A 383 -11.73 15.76 -16.27
N CYS A 384 -11.71 14.64 -17.03
CA CYS A 384 -10.48 14.13 -17.63
C CYS A 384 -10.18 14.91 -18.92
N GLU A 385 -9.65 16.12 -18.79
CA GLU A 385 -9.46 17.07 -19.90
C GLU A 385 -8.50 16.58 -20.99
N ALA A 386 -7.66 15.58 -20.71
CA ALA A 386 -6.72 14.97 -21.65
C ALA A 386 -7.26 13.71 -22.33
N LEU A 387 -8.44 13.18 -21.93
CA LEU A 387 -8.95 11.90 -22.37
C LEU A 387 -9.33 11.94 -23.87
N SER A 388 -8.55 11.25 -24.69
CA SER A 388 -8.68 11.25 -26.14
C SER A 388 -9.29 9.96 -26.70
N CYS A 389 -9.06 8.81 -26.03
CA CYS A 389 -9.52 7.52 -26.49
C CYS A 389 -9.93 6.61 -25.31
N VAL A 390 -11.12 5.99 -25.45
CA VAL A 390 -11.55 4.90 -24.58
C VAL A 390 -11.93 3.71 -25.47
N GLU A 391 -11.36 2.55 -25.24
CA GLU A 391 -11.65 1.33 -25.98
C GLU A 391 -12.26 0.26 -25.06
N PHE A 392 -13.50 -0.14 -25.35
CA PHE A 392 -14.20 -1.25 -24.72
C PHE A 392 -14.22 -2.44 -25.71
N LYS A 393 -13.53 -3.53 -25.36
CA LYS A 393 -13.48 -4.76 -26.16
C LYS A 393 -14.48 -5.82 -25.68
N GLY A 394 -15.05 -5.64 -24.49
CA GLY A 394 -15.97 -6.57 -23.84
C GLY A 394 -17.33 -6.70 -24.51
N SER A 395 -18.12 -7.67 -24.03
CA SER A 395 -19.38 -8.08 -24.64
C SER A 395 -20.58 -7.22 -24.24
N ASP A 396 -20.60 -6.67 -23.04
CA ASP A 396 -21.67 -5.78 -22.55
C ASP A 396 -21.07 -4.50 -21.93
N LEU A 397 -21.80 -3.39 -22.12
CA LEU A 397 -21.38 -2.09 -21.62
C LEU A 397 -22.60 -1.33 -21.10
N LYS A 398 -22.52 -0.81 -19.90
CA LYS A 398 -23.48 0.15 -19.33
C LYS A 398 -22.72 1.41 -18.95
N VAL A 399 -23.24 2.56 -19.37
CA VAL A 399 -22.62 3.86 -19.12
C VAL A 399 -23.55 4.70 -18.29
N GLY A 400 -23.07 5.16 -17.14
CA GLY A 400 -23.77 6.09 -16.27
C GLY A 400 -23.89 7.49 -16.86
N SER A 401 -24.77 8.31 -16.28
CA SER A 401 -24.95 9.68 -16.74
C SER A 401 -23.68 10.50 -16.55
N ASP A 402 -23.38 11.36 -17.50
CA ASP A 402 -22.24 12.27 -17.44
C ASP A 402 -20.88 11.58 -17.24
N ALA A 403 -20.77 10.26 -17.57
CA ALA A 403 -19.56 9.48 -17.35
C ALA A 403 -18.29 10.10 -17.94
N PHE A 404 -18.43 10.91 -19.00
CA PHE A 404 -17.35 11.64 -19.69
C PHE A 404 -17.60 13.15 -19.70
N TYR A 405 -18.25 13.67 -18.65
CA TYR A 405 -18.54 15.11 -18.54
C TYR A 405 -17.24 15.91 -18.52
N ASP A 406 -17.22 17.01 -19.27
CA ASP A 406 -16.07 17.92 -19.41
C ASP A 406 -14.73 17.27 -19.82
N CYS A 407 -14.79 16.14 -20.55
CA CYS A 407 -13.66 15.58 -21.30
C CYS A 407 -13.49 16.31 -22.64
N LEU A 408 -12.41 15.98 -23.40
CA LEU A 408 -12.16 16.51 -24.75
C LEU A 408 -13.38 16.37 -25.66
N ASP A 409 -13.66 17.41 -26.48
CA ASP A 409 -14.72 17.35 -27.47
C ASP A 409 -14.46 16.32 -28.56
N GLU A 410 -13.17 16.07 -28.90
CA GLU A 410 -12.71 15.07 -29.84
C GLU A 410 -12.56 13.67 -29.25
N LEU A 411 -12.99 13.44 -28.02
CA LEU A 411 -12.97 12.11 -27.38
C LEU A 411 -13.60 11.06 -28.28
N THR A 412 -12.83 10.00 -28.57
CA THR A 412 -13.29 8.84 -29.33
C THR A 412 -13.52 7.67 -28.38
N ILE A 413 -14.74 7.14 -28.37
CA ILE A 413 -15.09 5.94 -27.63
C ILE A 413 -15.32 4.80 -28.62
N LEU A 414 -14.54 3.71 -28.50
CA LEU A 414 -14.66 2.53 -29.34
C LEU A 414 -15.40 1.43 -28.57
N TYR A 415 -16.53 0.95 -29.12
CA TYR A 415 -17.25 -0.19 -28.59
C TYR A 415 -17.75 -1.06 -29.73
N LYS A 416 -17.41 -2.37 -29.69
CA LYS A 416 -17.76 -3.34 -30.75
C LYS A 416 -17.38 -2.86 -32.17
N GLY A 417 -16.24 -2.16 -32.31
CA GLY A 417 -15.76 -1.64 -33.59
C GLY A 417 -16.50 -0.39 -34.11
N VAL A 418 -17.43 0.14 -33.33
CA VAL A 418 -18.16 1.37 -33.65
C VAL A 418 -17.58 2.52 -32.85
N LYS A 419 -17.47 3.70 -33.51
CA LYS A 419 -17.03 4.94 -32.86
C LYS A 419 -18.22 5.72 -32.33
N TYR A 420 -18.11 6.15 -31.09
CA TYR A 420 -19.04 7.04 -30.41
C TYR A 420 -18.33 8.30 -29.91
N ASN A 421 -19.06 9.34 -29.68
CA ASN A 421 -18.65 10.48 -28.87
C ASN A 421 -19.30 10.41 -27.48
N LYS A 422 -18.92 11.32 -26.56
CA LYS A 422 -19.39 11.34 -25.18
C LYS A 422 -20.93 11.39 -25.05
N GLN A 423 -21.67 12.10 -25.95
CA GLN A 423 -23.12 12.17 -25.89
C GLN A 423 -23.80 10.95 -26.51
N SER A 424 -23.21 10.36 -27.55
CA SER A 424 -23.84 9.26 -28.28
C SER A 424 -23.71 7.90 -27.58
N ILE A 425 -22.69 7.71 -26.76
CA ILE A 425 -22.46 6.44 -26.06
C ILE A 425 -23.51 6.20 -24.97
N GLU A 426 -23.89 7.22 -24.19
CA GLU A 426 -24.87 7.11 -23.12
C GLU A 426 -26.28 6.69 -23.61
N GLY A 427 -26.61 6.99 -24.85
CA GLY A 427 -27.90 6.62 -25.47
C GLY A 427 -27.85 5.35 -26.31
N ALA A 428 -26.66 4.74 -26.50
CA ALA A 428 -26.45 3.60 -27.39
C ALA A 428 -26.33 2.25 -26.65
N VAL A 429 -26.10 2.26 -25.34
CA VAL A 429 -25.82 1.11 -24.48
C VAL A 429 -26.71 1.07 -23.26
#